data_4c4a6d3c296c144900d9b34e3b9aafca
#
_entry.id   4c4a6d3c296c144900d9b34e3b9aafca
#
_cell.length_a   1.000
_cell.length_b   1.000
_cell.length_c   1.000
_cell.angle_alpha   90.00
_cell.angle_beta   90.00
_cell.angle_gamma   90.00
#
_symmetry.space_group_name_H-M   'P 1'
#
loop_
_entity.id
_entity.type
_entity.pdbx_description
1 polymer ?
#
loop_
_entity_poly.entity_id
_entity_poly.type
_entity_poly.pdbx_seq_one_letter_code
_entity_poly.pdbx_strand_id
1 'polypeptide(L)'
;MDRIPILRMGHFLLVTIQIDLYDRLATNLESDLVQMVNKTGARGVLIDISALSIVDSFMGRILGNIGSMSKIMDAETVVVGMQPAVAITLIELGLELKGVHTALNVEKGMELLKAKIGSYGEELTEDEDGTE
;
A
#
# COMPACT_ATOMS: atom_id res chain seq x y z
N MET A 1 -2.19 -11.19 19.84
CA MET A 1 -2.73 -11.19 18.48
C MET A 1 -1.87 -10.29 17.62
N ASP A 2 -1.16 -10.91 16.76
CA ASP A 2 -0.20 -10.18 15.95
C ASP A 2 -0.82 -9.80 14.63
N ARG A 3 -1.33 -8.57 14.58
CA ARG A 3 -1.84 -7.99 13.35
C ARG A 3 -1.32 -6.59 13.20
N ILE A 4 -1.05 -6.22 11.97
CA ILE A 4 -0.60 -4.87 11.67
C ILE A 4 -1.82 -3.99 11.49
N PRO A 5 -1.91 -2.87 12.23
CA PRO A 5 -3.07 -1.99 12.12
C PRO A 5 -3.16 -1.36 10.74
N ILE A 6 -4.39 -1.24 10.25
CA ILE A 6 -4.70 -0.55 9.00
C ILE A 6 -5.55 0.64 9.37
N LEU A 7 -5.07 1.84 9.05
CA LEU A 7 -5.79 3.07 9.34
C LEU A 7 -6.52 3.53 8.08
N ARG A 8 -7.78 3.89 8.26
CA ARG A 8 -8.56 4.45 7.17
C ARG A 8 -8.49 5.97 7.21
N MET A 9 -8.12 6.56 6.08
CA MET A 9 -8.03 8.01 5.92
C MET A 9 -8.81 8.40 4.67
N GLY A 10 -10.10 8.67 4.82
CA GLY A 10 -10.97 8.97 3.69
C GLY A 10 -11.04 7.80 2.72
N HIS A 11 -10.60 8.00 1.51
CA HIS A 11 -10.60 6.96 0.47
C HIS A 11 -9.30 6.16 0.44
N PHE A 12 -8.42 6.37 1.42
CA PHE A 12 -7.12 5.71 1.49
C PHE A 12 -7.00 4.86 2.74
N LEU A 13 -6.20 3.82 2.63
CA LEU A 13 -5.79 3.00 3.76
C LEU A 13 -4.30 3.23 3.98
N LEU A 14 -3.90 3.38 5.24
CA LEU A 14 -2.51 3.58 5.60
C LEU A 14 -2.04 2.44 6.48
N VAL A 15 -0.90 1.86 6.13
CA VAL A 15 -0.24 0.82 6.91
C VAL A 15 1.19 1.25 7.17
N THR A 16 1.62 1.16 8.42
CA THR A 16 3.02 1.39 8.78
C THR A 16 3.59 0.09 9.33
N ILE A 17 4.65 -0.40 8.69
CA ILE A 17 5.31 -1.62 9.12
C ILE A 17 6.54 -1.22 9.90
N GLN A 18 6.51 -1.45 11.22
CA GLN A 18 7.57 -0.98 12.13
C GLN A 18 8.51 -2.06 12.61
N ILE A 19 8.22 -3.30 12.30
CA ILE A 19 9.03 -4.43 12.74
C ILE A 19 9.21 -5.40 11.57
N ASP A 20 10.23 -6.23 11.67
CA ASP A 20 10.42 -7.29 10.67
C ASP A 20 9.23 -8.23 10.69
N LEU A 21 8.72 -8.52 9.51
CA LEU A 21 7.56 -9.38 9.39
C LEU A 21 8.00 -10.83 9.22
N TYR A 22 7.49 -11.69 10.09
CA TYR A 22 7.55 -13.11 9.84
C TYR A 22 6.39 -13.51 8.93
N ASP A 23 6.50 -14.68 8.33
CA ASP A 23 5.61 -15.11 7.24
C ASP A 23 4.14 -15.01 7.58
N ARG A 24 3.76 -15.45 8.78
CA ARG A 24 2.36 -15.42 9.20
C ARG A 24 1.80 -14.01 9.30
N LEU A 25 2.60 -13.10 9.86
CA LEU A 25 2.17 -11.72 10.02
C LEU A 25 2.03 -11.03 8.67
N ALA A 26 2.95 -11.30 7.75
CA ALA A 26 2.89 -10.77 6.39
C ALA A 26 1.67 -11.30 5.64
N THR A 27 1.38 -12.59 5.77
CA THR A 27 0.21 -13.20 5.14
C THR A 27 -1.07 -12.62 5.72
N ASN A 28 -1.11 -12.40 7.02
CA ASN A 28 -2.27 -11.78 7.67
C ASN A 28 -2.48 -10.36 7.16
N LEU A 29 -1.41 -9.60 7.00
CA LEU A 29 -1.48 -8.24 6.47
C LEU A 29 -2.06 -8.23 5.06
N GLU A 30 -1.58 -9.13 4.20
CA GLU A 30 -2.08 -9.26 2.83
C GLU A 30 -3.59 -9.51 2.84
N SER A 31 -4.03 -10.47 3.62
CA SER A 31 -5.45 -10.80 3.72
C SER A 31 -6.27 -9.64 4.28
N ASP A 32 -5.79 -9.02 5.35
CA ASP A 32 -6.49 -7.93 6.01
C ASP A 32 -6.64 -6.72 5.08
N LEU A 33 -5.60 -6.40 4.31
CA LEU A 33 -5.65 -5.27 3.38
C LEU A 33 -6.67 -5.50 2.27
N VAL A 34 -6.66 -6.69 1.67
CA VAL A 34 -7.59 -7.02 0.59
C VAL A 34 -9.03 -6.95 1.10
N GLN A 35 -9.27 -7.51 2.28
CA GLN A 35 -10.61 -7.46 2.87
C GLN A 35 -11.02 -6.02 3.19
N MET A 36 -10.10 -5.22 3.69
CA MET A 36 -10.40 -3.82 4.03
C MET A 36 -10.70 -3.00 2.77
N VAL A 37 -9.95 -3.21 1.69
CA VAL A 37 -10.23 -2.55 0.41
C VAL A 37 -11.65 -2.90 -0.04
N ASN A 38 -12.01 -4.18 0.03
CA ASN A 38 -13.34 -4.63 -0.35
C ASN A 38 -14.42 -4.01 0.53
N LYS A 39 -14.20 -4.02 1.83
CA LYS A 39 -15.18 -3.55 2.80
C LYS A 39 -15.42 -2.05 2.73
N THR A 40 -14.36 -1.28 2.54
CA THR A 40 -14.45 0.18 2.59
C THR A 40 -14.58 0.82 1.22
N GLY A 41 -14.29 0.09 0.16
CA GLY A 41 -14.21 0.67 -1.17
C GLY A 41 -13.06 1.65 -1.33
N ALA A 42 -12.00 1.50 -0.53
CA ALA A 42 -10.84 2.37 -0.61
C ALA A 42 -10.24 2.38 -2.01
N ARG A 43 -9.75 3.54 -2.43
CA ARG A 43 -9.18 3.74 -3.75
C ARG A 43 -7.65 3.75 -3.73
N GLY A 44 -7.06 3.85 -2.57
CA GLY A 44 -5.62 3.85 -2.43
C GLY A 44 -5.16 3.17 -1.17
N VAL A 45 -4.00 2.52 -1.27
CA VAL A 45 -3.33 1.86 -0.15
C VAL A 45 -1.91 2.42 -0.08
N LEU A 46 -1.55 2.94 1.07
CA LEU A 46 -0.21 3.49 1.29
C LEU A 46 0.49 2.67 2.36
N ILE A 47 1.63 2.11 2.01
CA ILE A 47 2.40 1.23 2.90
C ILE A 47 3.74 1.88 3.21
N ASP A 48 3.95 2.25 4.46
CA ASP A 48 5.18 2.86 4.92
C ASP A 48 6.12 1.78 5.45
N ILE A 49 7.25 1.59 4.76
CA ILE A 49 8.26 0.61 5.15
C ILE A 49 9.56 1.26 5.57
N SER A 50 9.52 2.53 5.98
CA SER A 50 10.74 3.26 6.35
C SER A 50 11.50 2.63 7.51
N ALA A 51 10.83 1.87 8.35
CA ALA A 51 11.47 1.18 9.47
C ALA A 51 12.11 -0.15 9.09
N LEU A 52 11.86 -0.65 7.88
CA LEU A 52 12.42 -1.93 7.45
C LEU A 52 13.80 -1.73 6.83
N SER A 53 14.80 -2.41 7.36
CA SER A 53 16.15 -2.39 6.80
C SER A 53 16.47 -3.66 6.01
N ILE A 54 15.64 -4.69 6.16
CA ILE A 54 15.83 -5.99 5.50
C ILE A 54 14.49 -6.46 4.96
N VAL A 55 14.50 -6.92 3.71
CA VAL A 55 13.32 -7.52 3.08
C VAL A 55 13.79 -8.77 2.35
N ASP A 56 13.14 -9.90 2.61
CA ASP A 56 13.44 -11.12 1.88
C ASP A 56 12.50 -11.29 0.68
N SER A 57 12.72 -12.38 -0.08
CA SER A 57 11.92 -12.63 -1.27
C SER A 57 10.44 -12.86 -0.92
N PHE A 58 10.16 -13.44 0.23
CA PHE A 58 8.78 -13.67 0.66
C PHE A 58 8.06 -12.34 0.88
N MET A 59 8.69 -11.43 1.62
CA MET A 59 8.12 -10.11 1.87
C MET A 59 7.95 -9.31 0.59
N GLY A 60 8.93 -9.40 -0.31
CA GLY A 60 8.81 -8.74 -1.61
C GLY A 60 7.61 -9.24 -2.39
N ARG A 61 7.39 -10.55 -2.39
CA ARG A 61 6.21 -11.12 -3.06
C ARG A 61 4.91 -10.68 -2.40
N ILE A 62 4.87 -10.60 -1.08
CA ILE A 62 3.68 -10.11 -0.36
C ILE A 62 3.34 -8.68 -0.80
N LEU A 63 4.34 -7.80 -0.85
CA LEU A 63 4.10 -6.42 -1.31
C LEU A 63 3.58 -6.39 -2.75
N GLY A 64 4.17 -7.19 -3.62
CA GLY A 64 3.72 -7.30 -5.01
C GLY A 64 2.30 -7.83 -5.11
N ASN A 65 1.96 -8.84 -4.32
CA ASN A 65 0.61 -9.41 -4.29
C ASN A 65 -0.41 -8.39 -3.82
N ILE A 66 -0.09 -7.63 -2.79
CA ILE A 66 -0.98 -6.57 -2.31
C ILE A 66 -1.27 -5.59 -3.43
N GLY A 67 -0.22 -5.17 -4.15
CA GLY A 67 -0.37 -4.25 -5.27
C GLY A 67 -1.27 -4.81 -6.37
N SER A 68 -1.04 -6.06 -6.75
CA SER A 68 -1.80 -6.71 -7.82
C SER A 68 -3.27 -6.91 -7.44
N MET A 69 -3.52 -7.41 -6.23
CA MET A 69 -4.89 -7.65 -5.77
C MET A 69 -5.66 -6.36 -5.61
N SER A 70 -5.00 -5.33 -5.05
CA SER A 70 -5.63 -4.03 -4.88
C SER A 70 -5.99 -3.42 -6.24
N LYS A 71 -5.11 -3.58 -7.23
CA LYS A 71 -5.35 -3.08 -8.58
C LYS A 71 -6.59 -3.73 -9.20
N ILE A 72 -6.73 -5.04 -9.03
CA ILE A 72 -7.92 -5.77 -9.51
C ILE A 72 -9.19 -5.21 -8.87
N MET A 73 -9.08 -4.75 -7.63
CA MET A 73 -10.20 -4.16 -6.88
C MET A 73 -10.30 -2.66 -7.06
N ASP A 74 -9.61 -2.13 -8.06
CA ASP A 74 -9.67 -0.72 -8.45
C ASP A 74 -9.07 0.22 -7.39
N ALA A 75 -8.02 -0.23 -6.71
CA ALA A 75 -7.28 0.57 -5.75
C ALA A 75 -5.80 0.62 -6.17
N GLU A 76 -5.18 1.78 -6.00
CA GLU A 76 -3.76 1.97 -6.28
C GLU A 76 -2.96 1.76 -5.01
N THR A 77 -1.77 1.17 -5.14
CA THR A 77 -0.88 0.94 -3.99
C THR A 77 0.41 1.72 -4.15
N VAL A 78 0.80 2.43 -3.09
CA VAL A 78 2.08 3.14 -3.04
C VAL A 78 2.86 2.66 -1.82
N VAL A 79 4.11 2.25 -2.04
CA VAL A 79 5.04 1.92 -0.95
C VAL A 79 5.96 3.11 -0.76
N VAL A 80 6.07 3.60 0.47
CA VAL A 80 6.88 4.77 0.77
C VAL A 80 8.00 4.44 1.75
N GLY A 81 9.05 5.25 1.72
CA GLY A 81 10.13 5.17 2.69
C GLY A 81 11.08 4.00 2.49
N MET A 82 11.11 3.40 1.31
CA MET A 82 12.00 2.27 1.06
C MET A 82 13.46 2.68 1.24
N GLN A 83 14.15 2.00 2.14
CA GLN A 83 15.58 2.24 2.36
C GLN A 83 16.39 1.72 1.17
N PRO A 84 17.52 2.36 0.84
CA PRO A 84 18.33 1.93 -0.31
C PRO A 84 18.74 0.46 -0.26
N ALA A 85 19.07 -0.05 0.92
CA ALA A 85 19.46 -1.46 1.06
C ALA A 85 18.31 -2.40 0.68
N VAL A 86 17.08 -2.02 0.98
CA VAL A 86 15.89 -2.80 0.63
C VAL A 86 15.69 -2.76 -0.88
N ALA A 87 15.81 -1.59 -1.49
CA ALA A 87 15.67 -1.45 -2.94
C ALA A 87 16.70 -2.31 -3.69
N ILE A 88 17.94 -2.27 -3.23
CA ILE A 88 19.02 -3.06 -3.84
C ILE A 88 18.70 -4.55 -3.74
N THR A 89 18.25 -4.99 -2.57
CA THR A 89 17.91 -6.41 -2.34
C THR A 89 16.79 -6.86 -3.29
N LEU A 90 15.76 -6.05 -3.45
CA LEU A 90 14.65 -6.40 -4.36
C LEU A 90 15.13 -6.56 -5.79
N ILE A 91 16.01 -5.67 -6.24
CA ILE A 91 16.59 -5.75 -7.57
C ILE A 91 17.44 -7.02 -7.73
N GLU A 92 18.27 -7.31 -6.73
CA GLU A 92 19.13 -8.50 -6.76
C GLU A 92 18.33 -9.80 -6.74
N LEU A 93 17.18 -9.80 -6.10
CA LEU A 93 16.29 -10.96 -6.06
C LEU A 93 15.46 -11.09 -7.34
N GLY A 94 15.57 -10.13 -8.25
CA GLY A 94 14.78 -10.13 -9.48
C GLY A 94 13.30 -9.89 -9.26
N LEU A 95 12.93 -9.25 -8.15
CA LEU A 95 11.55 -8.99 -7.83
C LEU A 95 11.10 -7.67 -8.42
N GLU A 96 10.05 -7.72 -9.21
CA GLU A 96 9.38 -6.54 -9.73
C GLU A 96 8.10 -6.34 -8.92
N LEU A 97 7.94 -5.15 -8.40
CA LEU A 97 6.71 -4.82 -7.66
C LEU A 97 5.68 -4.28 -8.63
N LYS A 98 5.13 -5.17 -9.45
CA LYS A 98 4.10 -4.82 -10.43
C LYS A 98 2.83 -4.36 -9.71
N GLY A 99 2.25 -3.27 -10.21
CA GLY A 99 1.06 -2.71 -9.58
C GLY A 99 1.35 -1.91 -8.33
N VAL A 100 2.63 -1.74 -7.99
CA VAL A 100 3.04 -0.96 -6.83
C VAL A 100 3.81 0.26 -7.31
N HIS A 101 3.40 1.43 -6.86
CA HIS A 101 4.14 2.67 -7.06
C HIS A 101 4.99 2.92 -5.83
N THR A 102 6.04 3.70 -5.97
CA THR A 102 6.91 4.05 -4.85
C THR A 102 7.00 5.55 -4.71
N ALA A 103 7.21 6.01 -3.49
CA ALA A 103 7.41 7.43 -3.21
C ALA A 103 8.37 7.56 -2.02
N LEU A 104 8.90 8.76 -1.87
CA LEU A 104 9.94 9.01 -0.87
C LEU A 104 9.42 8.87 0.57
N ASN A 105 8.23 9.41 0.82
CA ASN A 105 7.64 9.42 2.16
C ASN A 105 6.13 9.46 2.07
N VAL A 106 5.46 9.47 3.23
CA VAL A 106 4.00 9.47 3.30
C VAL A 106 3.40 10.65 2.55
N GLU A 107 3.96 11.85 2.72
CA GLU A 107 3.47 13.05 2.06
C GLU A 107 3.50 12.90 0.53
N LYS A 108 4.63 12.46 0.00
CA LYS A 108 4.78 12.26 -1.45
C LYS A 108 3.91 11.11 -1.93
N GLY A 109 3.74 10.08 -1.12
CA GLY A 109 2.86 8.96 -1.44
C GLY A 109 1.41 9.40 -1.55
N MET A 110 0.96 10.24 -0.62
CA MET A 110 -0.40 10.78 -0.67
C MET A 110 -0.62 11.63 -1.91
N GLU A 111 0.36 12.47 -2.25
CA GLU A 111 0.30 13.28 -3.48
C GLU A 111 0.16 12.39 -4.71
N LEU A 112 0.96 11.32 -4.76
CA LEU A 112 0.93 10.37 -5.87
C LEU A 112 -0.42 9.67 -5.98
N LEU A 113 -0.96 9.21 -4.84
CA LEU A 113 -2.27 8.55 -4.82
C LEU A 113 -3.36 9.50 -5.31
N LYS A 114 -3.35 10.74 -4.84
CA LYS A 114 -4.34 11.73 -5.28
C LYS A 114 -4.25 11.97 -6.77
N ALA A 115 -3.04 12.02 -7.32
CA ALA A 115 -2.85 12.20 -8.75
C ALA A 115 -3.33 10.97 -9.54
N LYS A 116 -3.07 9.77 -9.03
CA LYS A 116 -3.45 8.53 -9.71
C LYS A 116 -4.97 8.34 -9.77
N ILE A 117 -5.67 8.73 -8.72
CA ILE A 117 -7.13 8.61 -8.70
C ILE A 117 -7.83 9.90 -9.15
N GLY A 118 -7.07 10.92 -9.41
CA GLY A 118 -7.40 12.18 -10.06
C GLY A 118 -8.87 12.48 -10.29
N SER A 119 -9.30 12.46 -11.56
CA SER A 119 -10.68 12.77 -11.92
C SER A 119 -11.70 11.85 -11.25
N TYR A 120 -11.30 10.62 -10.95
CA TYR A 120 -12.14 9.67 -10.24
C TYR A 120 -12.39 10.15 -8.82
N GLY A 121 -11.34 10.61 -8.15
CA GLY A 121 -11.45 11.17 -6.82
C GLY A 121 -12.25 12.46 -6.81
N GLU A 122 -12.08 13.28 -7.83
CA GLU A 122 -12.81 14.52 -7.98
C GLU A 122 -14.31 14.26 -8.16
N GLU A 123 -14.68 13.29 -8.98
CA GLU A 123 -16.07 12.91 -9.15
C GLU A 123 -16.71 12.48 -7.84
N LEU A 124 -16.01 11.66 -7.09
CA LEU A 124 -16.50 11.22 -5.78
C LEU A 124 -16.66 12.39 -4.82
N THR A 125 -15.71 13.33 -4.86
CA THR A 125 -15.77 14.52 -4.02
C THR A 125 -16.94 15.42 -4.43
N GLU A 126 -17.14 15.61 -5.73
CA GLU A 126 -18.25 16.41 -6.22
C GLU A 126 -19.58 15.81 -5.83
N ASP A 127 -19.72 14.49 -5.93
CA ASP A 127 -20.96 13.80 -5.54
C ASP A 127 -21.22 13.99 -4.06
N GLU A 128 -20.18 13.89 -3.23
CA GLU A 128 -20.32 14.14 -1.79
C GLU A 128 -20.73 15.57 -1.52
N ASP A 129 -20.09 16.52 -2.18
CA ASP A 129 -20.43 17.94 -2.04
C ASP A 129 -21.84 18.21 -2.51
N GLY A 130 -22.25 17.54 -3.59
CA GLY A 130 -23.60 17.68 -4.11
C GLY A 130 -24.67 17.15 -3.19
N THR A 131 -24.33 16.23 -2.31
CA THR A 131 -25.28 15.66 -1.36
C THR A 131 -25.34 16.42 -0.05
N GLU A 132 -24.37 17.27 0.17
CA GLU A 132 -24.34 18.11 1.37
C GLU A 132 -25.23 19.34 1.17
#